data_cdbeec3df0afc135c7249d5bb2991448
#
_entry.id   cdbeec3df0afc135c7249d5bb2991448
#
_cell.length_a   1.000
_cell.length_b   1.000
_cell.length_c   1.000
_cell.angle_alpha   90.00
_cell.angle_beta   90.00
_cell.angle_gamma   90.00
#
_symmetry.space_group_name_H-M   'P 1'
#
loop_
_entity.id
_entity.type
_entity.pdbx_description
1 polymer ?
#
loop_
_entity_poly.entity_id
_entity_poly.type
_entity_poly.pdbx_seq_one_letter_code
_entity_poly.pdbx_strand_id
1 'polypeptide(L)'
;MWIIRRFFPIVLLAISIKHGEGDPMQKNKIFTIPNILSFFRLLLIPIFVWAYCAAELYAVTAILLVVSGITDVLDGFIARRFNMISDLGKALDPVADKLTQAAMLFCLVTRFPLMLVPFIFLLVKEAVSGAMGLLVIRKTGSVYGAVWHGKVTTVLLYLTMVVHVMWYDIPEIASDCMIFACMGMMLLSMILYSVRNVRLLENAKNDPPVIDENVGTEE
;
A
#
# COMPACT_ATOMS: atom_id res chain seq x y z
N MET A 1 -11.16 -16.18 2.42
CA MET A 1 -12.36 -15.44 2.89
C MET A 1 -12.29 -14.99 4.35
N TRP A 2 -11.54 -15.66 5.24
CA TRP A 2 -11.41 -15.33 6.67
C TRP A 2 -10.48 -14.14 6.97
N ILE A 3 -9.42 -13.93 6.19
CA ILE A 3 -8.43 -12.86 6.35
C ILE A 3 -9.03 -11.48 6.01
N ILE A 4 -9.87 -11.38 5.00
CA ILE A 4 -10.51 -10.13 4.57
C ILE A 4 -11.43 -9.57 5.69
N ARG A 5 -12.11 -10.45 6.43
CA ARG A 5 -13.04 -10.06 7.49
C ARG A 5 -12.34 -9.45 8.73
N ARG A 6 -11.04 -9.71 8.91
CA ARG A 6 -10.26 -9.23 10.06
C ARG A 6 -9.46 -7.93 9.76
N PHE A 7 -9.15 -7.68 8.48
CA PHE A 7 -8.49 -6.42 8.06
C PHE A 7 -9.48 -5.28 7.80
N PHE A 8 -10.70 -5.58 7.40
CA PHE A 8 -11.75 -4.61 7.14
C PHE A 8 -12.09 -3.70 8.35
N PRO A 9 -12.12 -4.17 9.61
CA PRO A 9 -12.36 -3.31 10.76
C PRO A 9 -11.24 -2.28 11.00
N ILE A 10 -10.00 -2.59 10.65
CA ILE A 10 -8.85 -1.68 10.85
C ILE A 10 -8.94 -0.51 9.87
N VAL A 11 -9.36 -0.77 8.63
CA VAL A 11 -9.60 0.26 7.61
C VAL A 11 -10.80 1.13 7.99
N LEU A 12 -11.90 0.51 8.48
CA LEU A 12 -13.08 1.23 8.98
C LEU A 12 -12.76 2.06 10.24
N LEU A 13 -11.93 1.55 11.13
CA LEU A 13 -11.50 2.29 12.32
C LEU A 13 -10.64 3.50 11.96
N ALA A 14 -9.75 3.38 10.97
CA ALA A 14 -8.95 4.50 10.45
C ALA A 14 -9.82 5.59 9.79
N ILE A 15 -10.91 5.19 9.15
CA ILE A 15 -11.90 6.11 8.57
C ILE A 15 -12.75 6.79 9.68
N SER A 16 -13.07 6.06 10.74
CA SER A 16 -13.92 6.56 11.84
C SER A 16 -13.21 7.58 12.75
N ILE A 17 -11.88 7.49 12.89
CA ILE A 17 -11.10 8.40 13.77
C ILE A 17 -10.98 9.81 13.18
N LYS A 18 -11.24 10.02 11.89
CA LYS A 18 -11.11 11.32 11.20
C LYS A 18 -12.41 12.14 11.13
N HIS A 19 -13.37 11.91 12.02
CA HIS A 19 -14.63 12.66 12.08
C HIS A 19 -14.53 13.97 12.88
N GLY A 20 -13.34 14.58 12.96
CA GLY A 20 -13.12 15.91 13.51
C GLY A 20 -12.62 16.85 12.40
N GLU A 21 -13.45 17.88 12.10
CA GLU A 21 -13.14 19.13 11.40
C GLU A 21 -12.54 19.02 9.99
N GLY A 22 -13.38 19.16 9.00
CA GLY A 22 -13.06 19.40 7.59
C GLY A 22 -14.29 19.93 6.88
N ASP A 23 -14.10 20.98 6.13
CA ASP A 23 -15.04 21.74 5.29
C ASP A 23 -16.18 20.88 4.71
N PRO A 24 -17.47 21.21 4.94
CA PRO A 24 -18.61 20.36 4.59
C PRO A 24 -18.81 20.17 3.06
N MET A 25 -18.12 20.91 2.19
CA MET A 25 -18.31 20.86 0.74
C MET A 25 -17.51 19.77 0.00
N GLN A 26 -16.54 19.10 0.62
CA GLN A 26 -15.73 18.06 -0.02
C GLN A 26 -16.13 16.60 0.32
N LYS A 27 -17.09 16.42 1.21
CA LYS A 27 -17.42 15.09 1.81
C LYS A 27 -18.12 14.07 0.90
N ASN A 28 -18.63 14.43 -0.28
CA ASN A 28 -19.57 13.57 -1.03
C ASN A 28 -19.17 13.19 -2.47
N LYS A 29 -17.92 13.37 -2.90
CA LYS A 29 -17.53 12.89 -4.23
C LYS A 29 -16.98 11.47 -4.16
N ILE A 30 -17.85 10.47 -4.07
CA ILE A 30 -17.49 9.05 -4.15
C ILE A 30 -16.93 8.72 -5.55
N PHE A 31 -17.46 9.29 -6.60
CA PHE A 31 -17.03 9.12 -7.99
C PHE A 31 -16.03 10.20 -8.39
N THR A 32 -14.77 10.01 -8.02
CA THR A 32 -13.64 10.77 -8.56
C THR A 32 -12.84 9.90 -9.52
N ILE A 33 -12.15 10.50 -10.48
CA ILE A 33 -11.28 9.76 -11.43
C ILE A 33 -10.28 8.86 -10.70
N PRO A 34 -9.56 9.32 -9.66
CA PRO A 34 -8.68 8.44 -8.88
C PRO A 34 -9.40 7.23 -8.28
N ASN A 35 -10.58 7.42 -7.67
CA ASN A 35 -11.32 6.30 -7.07
C ASN A 35 -11.74 5.25 -8.12
N ILE A 36 -12.11 5.69 -9.33
CA ILE A 36 -12.44 4.78 -10.43
C ILE A 36 -11.20 3.97 -10.84
N LEU A 37 -10.03 4.59 -10.92
CA LEU A 37 -8.77 3.91 -11.26
C LEU A 37 -8.37 2.89 -10.18
N SER A 38 -8.52 3.22 -8.90
CA SER A 38 -8.25 2.28 -7.80
C SER A 38 -9.23 1.11 -7.82
N PHE A 39 -10.52 1.36 -8.10
CA PHE A 39 -11.52 0.30 -8.26
C PHE A 39 -11.24 -0.58 -9.48
N PHE A 40 -10.85 0.03 -10.60
CA PHE A 40 -10.42 -0.70 -11.80
C PHE A 40 -9.24 -1.63 -11.48
N ARG A 41 -8.26 -1.17 -10.70
CA ARG A 41 -7.13 -2.00 -10.26
C ARG A 41 -7.58 -3.21 -9.45
N LEU A 42 -8.56 -3.04 -8.55
CA LEU A 42 -9.14 -4.17 -7.80
C LEU A 42 -9.82 -5.19 -8.74
N LEU A 43 -10.49 -4.74 -9.79
CA LEU A 43 -11.09 -5.62 -10.79
C LEU A 43 -10.05 -6.34 -11.65
N LEU A 44 -8.87 -5.77 -11.86
CA LEU A 44 -7.78 -6.43 -12.57
C LEU A 44 -7.18 -7.62 -11.80
N ILE A 45 -7.28 -7.64 -10.45
CA ILE A 45 -6.70 -8.72 -9.64
C ILE A 45 -7.22 -10.10 -10.05
N PRO A 46 -8.52 -10.38 -10.07
CA PRO A 46 -8.99 -11.70 -10.48
C PRO A 46 -8.66 -12.02 -11.94
N ILE A 47 -8.57 -11.00 -12.81
CA ILE A 47 -8.26 -11.19 -14.22
C ILE A 47 -6.81 -11.64 -14.40
N PHE A 48 -5.83 -10.99 -13.77
CA PHE A 48 -4.44 -11.42 -13.90
C PHE A 48 -4.14 -12.71 -13.13
N VAL A 49 -4.83 -12.98 -11.99
CA VAL A 49 -4.73 -14.27 -11.30
C VAL A 49 -5.21 -15.41 -12.21
N TRP A 50 -6.36 -15.22 -12.87
CA TRP A 50 -6.87 -16.19 -13.84
C TRP A 50 -5.92 -16.33 -15.03
N ALA A 51 -5.45 -15.22 -15.60
CA ALA A 51 -4.53 -15.23 -16.75
C ALA A 51 -3.23 -15.97 -16.44
N TYR A 52 -2.68 -15.81 -15.22
CA TYR A 52 -1.46 -16.47 -14.80
C TYR A 52 -1.67 -17.94 -14.44
N CYS A 53 -2.64 -18.24 -13.55
CA CYS A 53 -2.77 -19.57 -12.94
C CYS A 53 -3.60 -20.56 -13.78
N ALA A 54 -4.59 -20.07 -14.54
CA ALA A 54 -5.51 -20.93 -15.29
C ALA A 54 -5.29 -20.91 -16.80
N ALA A 55 -4.97 -19.75 -17.35
CA ALA A 55 -4.81 -19.58 -18.79
C ALA A 55 -3.34 -19.64 -19.26
N GLU A 56 -2.38 -19.58 -18.34
CA GLU A 56 -0.91 -19.56 -18.60
C GLU A 56 -0.49 -18.44 -19.59
N LEU A 57 -1.24 -17.35 -19.61
CA LEU A 57 -1.02 -16.20 -20.48
C LEU A 57 -0.03 -15.21 -19.81
N TYR A 58 1.23 -15.62 -19.68
CA TYR A 58 2.25 -14.86 -18.94
C TYR A 58 2.48 -13.46 -19.51
N ALA A 59 2.53 -13.29 -20.83
CA ALA A 59 2.70 -11.99 -21.46
C ALA A 59 1.51 -11.06 -21.15
N VAL A 60 0.27 -11.58 -21.18
CA VAL A 60 -0.93 -10.81 -20.83
C VAL A 60 -0.89 -10.42 -19.35
N THR A 61 -0.51 -11.36 -18.46
CA THR A 61 -0.38 -11.09 -17.03
C THR A 61 0.65 -9.99 -16.77
N ALA A 62 1.80 -10.02 -17.45
CA ALA A 62 2.82 -8.98 -17.32
C ALA A 62 2.31 -7.61 -17.77
N ILE A 63 1.60 -7.54 -18.91
CA ILE A 63 0.98 -6.31 -19.39
C ILE A 63 -0.04 -5.78 -18.38
N LEU A 64 -0.93 -6.63 -17.86
CA LEU A 64 -1.92 -6.25 -16.86
C LEU A 64 -1.27 -5.73 -15.58
N LEU A 65 -0.17 -6.34 -15.14
CA LEU A 65 0.58 -5.92 -13.97
C LEU A 65 1.25 -4.55 -14.18
N VAL A 66 1.85 -4.32 -15.36
CA VAL A 66 2.43 -3.03 -15.75
C VAL A 66 1.34 -1.96 -15.83
N VAL A 67 0.21 -2.25 -16.46
CA VAL A 67 -0.95 -1.34 -16.53
C VAL A 67 -1.44 -1.00 -15.13
N SER A 68 -1.55 -1.99 -14.24
CA SER A 68 -1.92 -1.77 -12.83
C SER A 68 -0.94 -0.82 -12.11
N GLY A 69 0.36 -1.00 -12.29
CA GLY A 69 1.38 -0.11 -11.72
C GLY A 69 1.35 1.31 -12.30
N ILE A 70 1.12 1.45 -13.60
CA ILE A 70 0.97 2.76 -14.26
C ILE A 70 -0.28 3.50 -13.75
N THR A 71 -1.40 2.80 -13.63
CA THR A 71 -2.65 3.38 -13.11
C THR A 71 -2.49 3.89 -11.68
N ASP A 72 -1.72 3.19 -10.83
CA ASP A 72 -1.38 3.63 -9.46
C ASP A 72 -0.59 4.97 -9.45
N VAL A 73 0.37 5.11 -10.35
CA VAL A 73 1.12 6.37 -10.46
C VAL A 73 0.23 7.50 -11.00
N LEU A 74 -0.64 7.19 -11.97
CA LEU A 74 -1.53 8.16 -12.60
C LEU A 74 -2.62 8.66 -11.65
N ASP A 75 -3.26 7.78 -10.86
CA ASP A 75 -4.30 8.19 -9.92
C ASP A 75 -3.74 9.12 -8.83
N GLY A 76 -2.57 8.79 -8.28
CA GLY A 76 -1.88 9.66 -7.34
C GLY A 76 -1.43 11.00 -7.94
N PHE A 77 -1.04 11.04 -9.22
CA PHE A 77 -0.72 12.27 -9.93
C PHE A 77 -1.96 13.14 -10.18
N ILE A 78 -3.04 12.52 -10.70
CA ILE A 78 -4.32 13.19 -11.00
C ILE A 78 -4.95 13.74 -9.71
N ALA A 79 -4.98 12.95 -8.64
CA ALA A 79 -5.53 13.36 -7.35
C ALA A 79 -4.87 14.65 -6.83
N ARG A 80 -3.53 14.72 -6.92
CA ARG A 80 -2.76 15.90 -6.48
C ARG A 80 -2.90 17.09 -7.43
N ARG A 81 -2.86 16.86 -8.75
CA ARG A 81 -2.89 17.92 -9.75
C ARG A 81 -4.23 18.64 -9.84
N PHE A 82 -5.31 17.89 -9.70
CA PHE A 82 -6.70 18.39 -9.84
C PHE A 82 -7.42 18.58 -8.51
N ASN A 83 -6.71 18.42 -7.38
CA ASN A 83 -7.29 18.51 -6.03
C ASN A 83 -8.53 17.62 -5.83
N MET A 84 -8.53 16.43 -6.46
CA MET A 84 -9.61 15.44 -6.42
C MET A 84 -9.35 14.40 -5.32
N ILE A 85 -9.00 14.85 -4.13
CA ILE A 85 -8.68 13.97 -3.01
C ILE A 85 -9.97 13.64 -2.28
N SER A 86 -10.38 12.36 -2.29
CA SER A 86 -11.50 11.85 -1.51
C SER A 86 -11.01 10.99 -0.34
N ASP A 87 -11.78 10.95 0.75
CA ASP A 87 -11.40 10.12 1.91
C ASP A 87 -11.49 8.64 1.57
N LEU A 88 -12.42 8.25 0.70
CA LEU A 88 -12.54 6.88 0.19
C LEU A 88 -11.33 6.50 -0.69
N GLY A 89 -10.86 7.40 -1.57
CA GLY A 89 -9.67 7.16 -2.39
C GLY A 89 -8.42 6.97 -1.55
N LYS A 90 -8.20 7.85 -0.55
CA LYS A 90 -7.05 7.72 0.38
C LYS A 90 -6.96 6.35 1.07
N ALA A 91 -8.10 5.69 1.28
CA ALA A 91 -8.15 4.34 1.87
C ALA A 91 -8.07 3.24 0.80
N LEU A 92 -8.72 3.44 -0.36
CA LEU A 92 -8.83 2.45 -1.41
C LEU A 92 -7.50 2.22 -2.13
N ASP A 93 -6.75 3.30 -2.44
CA ASP A 93 -5.48 3.23 -3.16
C ASP A 93 -4.44 2.33 -2.48
N PRO A 94 -4.09 2.52 -1.18
CA PRO A 94 -3.13 1.64 -0.52
C PRO A 94 -3.62 0.20 -0.43
N VAL A 95 -4.94 -0.02 -0.32
CA VAL A 95 -5.52 -1.38 -0.26
C VAL A 95 -5.41 -2.06 -1.62
N ALA A 96 -5.78 -1.38 -2.70
CA ALA A 96 -5.69 -1.91 -4.06
C ALA A 96 -4.24 -2.26 -4.44
N ASP A 97 -3.28 -1.37 -4.17
CA ASP A 97 -1.86 -1.60 -4.42
C ASP A 97 -1.34 -2.84 -3.67
N LYS A 98 -1.60 -2.94 -2.36
CA LYS A 98 -1.10 -4.06 -1.55
C LYS A 98 -1.77 -5.39 -1.89
N LEU A 99 -3.06 -5.38 -2.24
CA LEU A 99 -3.76 -6.58 -2.70
C LEU A 99 -3.21 -7.04 -4.06
N THR A 100 -2.90 -6.13 -4.99
CA THR A 100 -2.27 -6.46 -6.27
C THR A 100 -0.91 -7.12 -6.05
N GLN A 101 -0.05 -6.54 -5.22
CA GLN A 101 1.27 -7.09 -4.89
C GLN A 101 1.15 -8.47 -4.24
N ALA A 102 0.28 -8.60 -3.24
CA ALA A 102 0.08 -9.86 -2.53
C ALA A 102 -0.47 -10.97 -3.42
N ALA A 103 -1.46 -10.66 -4.25
CA ALA A 103 -2.07 -11.63 -5.17
C ALA A 103 -1.05 -12.12 -6.21
N MET A 104 -0.24 -11.22 -6.77
CA MET A 104 0.76 -11.59 -7.76
C MET A 104 1.91 -12.40 -7.16
N LEU A 105 2.42 -12.00 -5.99
CA LEU A 105 3.44 -12.79 -5.28
C LEU A 105 2.92 -14.18 -4.96
N PHE A 106 1.66 -14.29 -4.50
CA PHE A 106 1.04 -15.59 -4.23
C PHE A 106 0.94 -16.46 -5.49
N CYS A 107 0.60 -15.88 -6.64
CA CYS A 107 0.61 -16.58 -7.92
C CYS A 107 2.02 -17.08 -8.27
N LEU A 108 3.04 -16.23 -8.09
CA LEU A 108 4.43 -16.59 -8.39
C LEU A 108 4.98 -17.72 -7.52
N VAL A 109 4.46 -17.91 -6.29
CA VAL A 109 4.84 -19.05 -5.42
C VAL A 109 4.59 -20.39 -6.09
N THR A 110 3.56 -20.52 -6.93
CA THR A 110 3.23 -21.77 -7.63
C THR A 110 4.38 -22.27 -8.51
N ARG A 111 5.20 -21.36 -8.99
CA ARG A 111 6.33 -21.66 -9.89
C ARG A 111 7.69 -21.42 -9.25
N PHE A 112 7.81 -20.38 -8.46
CA PHE A 112 9.01 -20.00 -7.74
C PHE A 112 8.76 -20.10 -6.22
N PRO A 113 8.98 -21.27 -5.59
CA PRO A 113 8.64 -21.46 -4.17
C PRO A 113 9.31 -20.45 -3.23
N LEU A 114 10.50 -19.94 -3.59
CA LEU A 114 11.21 -18.93 -2.81
C LEU A 114 10.43 -17.61 -2.72
N MET A 115 9.51 -17.32 -3.66
CA MET A 115 8.62 -16.14 -3.63
C MET A 115 7.66 -16.13 -2.42
N LEU A 116 7.51 -17.28 -1.74
CA LEU A 116 6.76 -17.33 -0.48
C LEU A 116 7.40 -16.43 0.59
N VAL A 117 8.72 -16.28 0.58
CA VAL A 117 9.43 -15.48 1.59
C VAL A 117 9.13 -13.99 1.43
N PRO A 118 9.31 -13.33 0.27
CA PRO A 118 8.90 -11.95 0.09
C PRO A 118 7.39 -11.75 0.23
N PHE A 119 6.55 -12.74 -0.09
CA PHE A 119 5.11 -12.67 0.14
C PHE A 119 4.77 -12.55 1.63
N ILE A 120 5.29 -13.44 2.47
CA ILE A 120 5.08 -13.40 3.93
C ILE A 120 5.68 -12.10 4.49
N PHE A 121 6.88 -11.74 4.04
CA PHE A 121 7.55 -10.53 4.49
C PHE A 121 6.79 -9.25 4.14
N LEU A 122 6.16 -9.19 2.96
CA LEU A 122 5.27 -8.09 2.57
C LEU A 122 4.12 -7.96 3.57
N LEU A 123 3.43 -9.06 3.90
CA LEU A 123 2.31 -9.05 4.83
C LEU A 123 2.73 -8.57 6.23
N VAL A 124 3.84 -9.09 6.74
CA VAL A 124 4.38 -8.69 8.05
C VAL A 124 4.79 -7.22 8.07
N LYS A 125 5.52 -6.78 7.05
CA LYS A 125 5.95 -5.38 6.91
C LYS A 125 4.76 -4.43 6.89
N GLU A 126 3.72 -4.73 6.10
CA GLU A 126 2.54 -3.86 6.00
C GLU A 126 1.74 -3.86 7.32
N ALA A 127 1.62 -5.01 8.00
CA ALA A 127 0.98 -5.08 9.31
C ALA A 127 1.73 -4.23 10.36
N VAL A 128 3.05 -4.36 10.44
CA VAL A 128 3.89 -3.59 11.37
C VAL A 128 3.84 -2.09 11.05
N SER A 129 4.03 -1.72 9.78
CA SER A 129 4.01 -0.32 9.35
C SER A 129 2.64 0.34 9.59
N GLY A 130 1.55 -0.40 9.32
CA GLY A 130 0.19 0.06 9.57
C GLY A 130 -0.11 0.23 11.06
N ALA A 131 0.27 -0.75 11.90
CA ALA A 131 0.09 -0.66 13.34
C ALA A 131 0.87 0.51 13.95
N MET A 132 2.14 0.68 13.57
CA MET A 132 2.97 1.80 14.04
C MET A 132 2.43 3.15 13.53
N GLY A 133 2.01 3.23 12.27
CA GLY A 133 1.40 4.43 11.72
C GLY A 133 0.14 4.86 12.47
N LEU A 134 -0.74 3.90 12.81
CA LEU A 134 -1.93 4.16 13.63
C LEU A 134 -1.58 4.65 15.04
N LEU A 135 -0.55 4.09 15.68
CA LEU A 135 -0.09 4.55 16.99
C LEU A 135 0.46 5.98 16.94
N VAL A 136 1.21 6.31 15.87
CA VAL A 136 1.71 7.68 15.66
C VAL A 136 0.54 8.64 15.48
N ILE A 137 -0.42 8.34 14.60
CA ILE A 137 -1.59 9.19 14.36
C ILE A 137 -2.39 9.42 15.66
N ARG A 138 -2.62 8.36 16.44
CA ARG A 138 -3.34 8.47 17.71
C ARG A 138 -2.64 9.38 18.75
N LYS A 139 -1.30 9.41 18.75
CA LYS A 139 -0.54 10.19 19.72
C LYS A 139 -0.21 11.61 19.25
N THR A 140 0.00 11.81 17.94
CA THR A 140 0.43 13.10 17.39
C THR A 140 -0.68 13.85 16.68
N GLY A 141 -1.83 13.22 16.41
CA GLY A 141 -2.89 13.78 15.55
C GLY A 141 -2.51 13.99 14.09
N SER A 142 -1.25 13.73 13.72
CA SER A 142 -0.69 14.08 12.42
C SER A 142 -0.43 12.83 11.55
N VAL A 143 -0.68 12.97 10.24
CA VAL A 143 -0.41 11.93 9.24
C VAL A 143 0.90 12.26 8.53
N TYR A 144 1.89 11.39 8.66
CA TYR A 144 3.20 11.57 8.01
C TYR A 144 3.23 10.80 6.67
N GLY A 145 3.67 11.51 5.61
CA GLY A 145 3.72 10.99 4.25
C GLY A 145 4.75 9.87 4.03
N ALA A 146 4.61 9.19 2.87
CA ALA A 146 5.51 8.13 2.43
C ALA A 146 6.94 8.67 2.20
N VAL A 147 7.94 7.86 2.61
CA VAL A 147 9.37 8.17 2.44
C VAL A 147 9.88 7.50 1.16
N TRP A 148 10.95 8.04 0.58
CA TRP A 148 11.52 7.59 -0.69
C TRP A 148 11.88 6.09 -0.73
N HIS A 149 12.42 5.54 0.37
CA HIS A 149 12.77 4.12 0.44
C HIS A 149 11.57 3.18 0.28
N GLY A 150 10.37 3.57 0.74
CA GLY A 150 9.15 2.83 0.48
C GLY A 150 8.78 2.79 -1.00
N LYS A 151 8.97 3.90 -1.73
CA LYS A 151 8.72 3.98 -3.18
C LYS A 151 9.70 3.08 -3.95
N VAL A 152 10.99 3.12 -3.62
CA VAL A 152 12.02 2.25 -4.24
C VAL A 152 11.69 0.79 -4.01
N THR A 153 11.28 0.42 -2.79
CA THR A 153 10.85 -0.96 -2.47
C THR A 153 9.69 -1.40 -3.37
N THR A 154 8.67 -0.57 -3.53
CA THR A 154 7.51 -0.89 -4.38
C THR A 154 7.93 -1.08 -5.84
N VAL A 155 8.74 -0.17 -6.40
CA VAL A 155 9.25 -0.28 -7.77
C VAL A 155 10.06 -1.56 -7.96
N LEU A 156 10.98 -1.87 -7.02
CA LEU A 156 11.80 -3.07 -7.10
C LEU A 156 10.96 -4.34 -7.02
N LEU A 157 9.93 -4.35 -6.17
CA LEU A 157 9.00 -5.47 -6.06
C LEU A 157 8.22 -5.68 -7.36
N TYR A 158 7.66 -4.62 -7.95
CA TYR A 158 6.98 -4.70 -9.26
C TYR A 158 7.91 -5.18 -10.36
N LEU A 159 9.14 -4.68 -10.42
CA LEU A 159 10.15 -5.12 -11.38
C LEU A 159 10.46 -6.62 -11.23
N THR A 160 10.66 -7.07 -9.98
CA THR A 160 10.90 -8.48 -9.69
C THR A 160 9.71 -9.33 -10.16
N MET A 161 8.48 -8.94 -9.86
CA MET A 161 7.28 -9.67 -10.30
C MET A 161 7.16 -9.72 -11.82
N VAL A 162 7.33 -8.59 -12.52
CA VAL A 162 7.22 -8.52 -13.98
C VAL A 162 8.27 -9.39 -14.66
N VAL A 163 9.54 -9.35 -14.19
CA VAL A 163 10.63 -10.17 -14.74
C VAL A 163 10.31 -11.65 -14.57
N HIS A 164 9.85 -12.09 -13.39
CA HIS A 164 9.54 -13.51 -13.14
C HIS A 164 8.29 -14.00 -13.92
N VAL A 165 7.36 -13.08 -14.24
CA VAL A 165 6.22 -13.42 -15.11
C VAL A 165 6.66 -13.57 -16.56
N MET A 166 7.52 -12.67 -17.06
CA MET A 166 7.92 -12.65 -18.49
C MET A 166 9.01 -13.66 -18.81
N TRP A 167 9.96 -13.84 -17.90
CA TRP A 167 11.10 -14.73 -18.13
C TRP A 167 10.82 -16.13 -17.58
N TYR A 168 10.23 -16.96 -18.45
CA TYR A 168 9.79 -18.30 -18.05
C TYR A 168 10.93 -19.18 -17.53
N ASP A 169 12.10 -19.18 -18.17
CA ASP A 169 13.27 -20.00 -17.83
C ASP A 169 14.38 -19.16 -17.19
N ILE A 170 14.00 -18.25 -16.28
CA ILE A 170 15.01 -17.45 -15.56
C ILE A 170 15.97 -18.37 -14.82
N PRO A 171 17.30 -18.19 -14.96
CA PRO A 171 18.27 -18.97 -14.20
C PRO A 171 18.03 -18.83 -12.70
N GLU A 172 18.12 -19.95 -11.96
CA GLU A 172 17.85 -19.98 -10.51
C GLU A 172 18.67 -18.93 -9.75
N ILE A 173 19.97 -18.82 -10.08
CA ILE A 173 20.86 -17.81 -9.47
C ILE A 173 20.34 -16.39 -9.71
N ALA A 174 19.86 -16.08 -10.92
CA ALA A 174 19.35 -14.75 -11.24
C ALA A 174 18.04 -14.46 -10.49
N SER A 175 17.12 -15.44 -10.43
CA SER A 175 15.90 -15.38 -9.64
C SER A 175 16.20 -15.10 -8.16
N ASP A 176 17.08 -15.91 -7.56
CA ASP A 176 17.44 -15.78 -6.15
C ASP A 176 18.10 -14.42 -5.85
N CYS A 177 19.02 -13.96 -6.69
CA CYS A 177 19.63 -12.63 -6.54
C CYS A 177 18.60 -11.52 -6.55
N MET A 178 17.60 -11.57 -7.45
CA MET A 178 16.54 -10.57 -7.52
C MET A 178 15.64 -10.63 -6.28
N ILE A 179 15.29 -11.83 -5.83
CA ILE A 179 14.46 -12.03 -4.63
C ILE A 179 15.20 -11.50 -3.40
N PHE A 180 16.48 -11.85 -3.20
CA PHE A 180 17.27 -11.37 -2.07
C PHE A 180 17.50 -9.86 -2.10
N ALA A 181 17.74 -9.26 -3.28
CA ALA A 181 17.83 -7.81 -3.42
C ALA A 181 16.53 -7.11 -3.03
N CYS A 182 15.39 -7.65 -3.49
CA CYS A 182 14.08 -7.15 -3.12
C CYS A 182 13.84 -7.26 -1.61
N MET A 183 14.13 -8.41 -1.00
CA MET A 183 14.01 -8.62 0.44
C MET A 183 14.91 -7.68 1.25
N GLY A 184 16.14 -7.48 0.83
CA GLY A 184 17.08 -6.54 1.47
C GLY A 184 16.52 -5.12 1.49
N MET A 185 15.95 -4.66 0.36
CA MET A 185 15.33 -3.35 0.27
C MET A 185 14.03 -3.24 1.10
N MET A 186 13.24 -4.31 1.15
CA MET A 186 12.04 -4.38 2.00
C MET A 186 12.41 -4.29 3.49
N LEU A 187 13.46 -5.03 3.91
CA LEU A 187 13.96 -5.01 5.29
C LEU A 187 14.49 -3.62 5.66
N LEU A 188 15.32 -3.03 4.81
CA LEU A 188 15.83 -1.68 4.99
C LEU A 188 14.68 -0.67 5.14
N SER A 189 13.68 -0.76 4.26
CA SER A 189 12.51 0.10 4.32
C SER A 189 11.74 -0.08 5.64
N MET A 190 11.54 -1.31 6.10
CA MET A 190 10.86 -1.60 7.36
C MET A 190 11.60 -1.00 8.55
N ILE A 191 12.94 -1.17 8.61
CA ILE A 191 13.77 -0.61 9.68
C ILE A 191 13.68 0.92 9.70
N LEU A 192 13.85 1.56 8.55
CA LEU A 192 13.82 3.03 8.45
C LEU A 192 12.44 3.61 8.83
N TYR A 193 11.33 2.93 8.45
CA TYR A 193 10.00 3.31 8.90
C TYR A 193 9.82 3.15 10.39
N SER A 194 10.30 2.04 10.96
CA SER A 194 10.19 1.77 12.39
C SER A 194 10.97 2.80 13.20
N VAL A 195 12.21 3.08 12.82
CA VAL A 195 13.06 4.11 13.49
C VAL A 195 12.39 5.49 13.42
N ARG A 196 11.88 5.88 12.26
CA ARG A 196 11.15 7.16 12.12
C ARG A 196 9.94 7.23 13.03
N ASN A 197 9.10 6.19 13.03
CA ASN A 197 7.88 6.17 13.82
C ASN A 197 8.15 6.17 15.32
N VAL A 198 9.20 5.46 15.78
CA VAL A 198 9.63 5.49 17.18
C VAL A 198 10.07 6.90 17.57
N ARG A 199 10.89 7.57 16.78
CA ARG A 199 11.31 8.96 17.04
C ARG A 199 10.12 9.92 17.12
N LEU A 200 9.12 9.76 16.25
CA LEU A 200 7.91 10.58 16.28
C LEU A 200 7.10 10.35 17.57
N LEU A 201 7.04 9.10 18.05
CA LEU A 201 6.38 8.78 19.32
C LEU A 201 7.12 9.29 20.54
N GLU A 202 8.46 9.28 20.52
CA GLU A 202 9.29 9.85 21.59
C GLU A 202 9.16 11.38 21.64
N ASN A 203 9.20 12.06 20.51
CA ASN A 203 9.02 13.50 20.43
C ASN A 203 7.62 13.91 20.94
N ALA A 204 6.57 13.17 20.54
CA ALA A 204 5.22 13.44 21.03
C ALA A 204 5.03 13.18 22.54
N LYS A 205 5.90 12.39 23.14
CA LYS A 205 5.92 12.18 24.61
C LYS A 205 6.60 13.33 25.34
N ASN A 206 7.64 13.90 24.73
CA ASN A 206 8.44 14.96 25.34
C ASN A 206 7.83 16.36 25.13
N ASP A 207 7.06 16.53 24.06
CA ASP A 207 6.39 17.78 23.70
C ASP A 207 4.95 17.44 23.30
N PRO A 208 4.04 17.24 24.28
CA PRO A 208 2.66 16.88 23.99
C PRO A 208 2.01 18.02 23.19
N PRO A 209 1.17 17.72 22.19
CA PRO A 209 0.47 18.74 21.42
C PRO A 209 -0.29 19.65 22.40
N VAL A 210 -0.06 20.96 22.31
CA VAL A 210 -0.81 21.96 23.07
C VAL A 210 -2.26 21.85 22.59
N ILE A 211 -3.10 21.22 23.39
CA ILE A 211 -4.54 21.28 23.21
C ILE A 211 -4.90 22.70 23.64
N ASP A 212 -5.20 23.58 22.69
CA ASP A 212 -5.78 24.87 22.97
C ASP A 212 -7.14 24.67 23.66
N GLU A 213 -7.14 24.69 24.99
CA GLU A 213 -8.35 24.66 25.84
C GLU A 213 -9.21 25.94 25.72
N ASN A 214 -8.83 26.86 24.84
CA ASN A 214 -9.49 28.16 24.68
C ASN A 214 -10.57 28.22 23.58
N VAL A 215 -11.21 27.10 23.24
CA VAL A 215 -12.45 27.14 22.41
C VAL A 215 -13.62 26.69 23.27
N GLY A 216 -14.06 27.55 24.16
CA GLY A 216 -15.25 27.21 24.94
C GLY A 216 -15.52 28.11 26.14
N THR A 217 -15.44 29.46 26.01
CA THR A 217 -16.17 30.39 26.89
C THR A 217 -16.26 31.75 26.20
N GLU A 218 -17.14 31.87 25.24
CA GLU A 218 -17.83 33.15 25.01
C GLU A 218 -19.31 32.82 25.02
N GLU A 219 -19.98 33.42 26.01
CA GLU A 219 -21.41 33.46 26.27
C GLU A 219 -22.21 34.17 25.15
#